data_e71163c4c7cd15385bbaaface8a348b3
#
_entry.id   e71163c4c7cd15385bbaaface8a348b3
#
_cell.length_a   1.000
_cell.length_b   1.000
_cell.length_c   1.000
_cell.angle_alpha   90.00
_cell.angle_beta   90.00
_cell.angle_gamma   90.00
#
_symmetry.space_group_name_H-M   'P 1'
#
loop_
_entity.id
_entity.type
_entity.pdbx_description
1 polymer ?
#
loop_
_entity_poly.entity_id
_entity_poly.type
_entity_poly.pdbx_seq_one_letter_code
_entity_poly.pdbx_strand_id
1 'polypeptide(L)'
;TIETFEDFILIVFVMIDDLYQQYAPVSVANRRHIKDAKLSDSEIITISICGELVGIDSENAWFSFVKKNYKHLFPNIGSRSRFNRTRRALLPIAELLREKLLPTFSIPCSQYFIIDSFPLKVCNFGRARFCHTFRGYGADYGKCLSKKETYFGYKVHAMITLEGFITVFEITPASIDDREGLRDITDGLSDITILGDKGYIGEYLNDEMKEQGICLMSLKRSNSKNNWTKSVDSILSPLQYYKKEL
;
A
#
# COMPACT_ATOMS: atom_id res chain seq x y z
N THR A 1 22.15 -1.00 16.02
CA THR A 1 20.91 -0.72 16.80
C THR A 1 20.40 0.63 16.34
N ILE A 2 19.13 0.75 16.05
CA ILE A 2 18.48 2.04 15.73
C ILE A 2 18.13 2.68 17.08
N GLU A 3 18.81 3.76 17.44
CA GLU A 3 18.60 4.44 18.72
C GLU A 3 17.86 5.76 18.54
N THR A 4 18.01 6.36 17.38
CA THR A 4 17.41 7.66 17.05
C THR A 4 16.65 7.61 15.74
N PHE A 5 15.76 8.57 15.53
CA PHE A 5 15.10 8.70 14.22
C PHE A 5 16.08 9.13 13.11
N GLU A 6 17.19 9.74 13.47
CA GLU A 6 18.28 10.07 12.56
C GLU A 6 18.99 8.82 12.03
N ASP A 7 19.29 7.86 12.92
CA ASP A 7 19.82 6.54 12.52
C ASP A 7 18.87 5.83 11.57
N PHE A 8 17.56 5.94 11.86
CA PHE A 8 16.53 5.37 11.00
C PHE A 8 16.56 6.00 9.59
N ILE A 9 16.61 7.35 9.49
CA ILE A 9 16.73 8.05 8.20
C ILE A 9 17.96 7.56 7.42
N LEU A 10 19.11 7.43 8.09
CA LEU A 10 20.35 6.98 7.46
C LEU A 10 20.25 5.55 6.95
N ILE A 11 19.68 4.65 7.73
CA ILE A 11 19.48 3.24 7.30
C ILE A 11 18.55 3.17 6.09
N VAL A 12 17.41 3.87 6.14
CA VAL A 12 16.48 3.93 5.02
C VAL A 12 17.15 4.52 3.78
N PHE A 13 17.96 5.58 3.94
CA PHE A 13 18.69 6.17 2.82
C PHE A 13 19.65 5.16 2.18
N VAL A 14 20.47 4.47 2.97
CA VAL A 14 21.42 3.47 2.42
C VAL A 14 20.68 2.37 1.68
N MET A 15 19.62 1.82 2.26
CA MET A 15 18.82 0.78 1.61
C MET A 15 18.19 1.27 0.29
N ILE A 16 17.64 2.46 0.27
CA ILE A 16 17.02 3.05 -0.92
C ILE A 16 18.08 3.38 -1.98
N ASP A 17 19.22 3.92 -1.58
CA ASP A 17 20.29 4.27 -2.51
C ASP A 17 20.90 3.04 -3.17
N ASP A 18 21.19 1.98 -2.41
CA ASP A 18 21.69 0.71 -2.94
C ASP A 18 20.70 0.11 -3.98
N LEU A 19 19.42 0.08 -3.65
CA LEU A 19 18.38 -0.40 -4.55
C LEU A 19 18.24 0.51 -5.79
N TYR A 20 18.31 1.83 -5.59
CA TYR A 20 18.22 2.78 -6.69
C TYR A 20 19.37 2.63 -7.67
N GLN A 21 20.60 2.51 -7.18
CA GLN A 21 21.79 2.29 -8.01
C GLN A 21 21.70 0.98 -8.81
N GLN A 22 21.09 -0.04 -8.22
CA GLN A 22 20.98 -1.36 -8.85
C GLN A 22 19.82 -1.46 -9.85
N TYR A 23 18.66 -0.85 -9.56
CA TYR A 23 17.43 -1.12 -10.29
C TYR A 23 16.82 0.09 -11.00
N ALA A 24 17.25 1.32 -10.72
CA ALA A 24 16.68 2.48 -11.38
C ALA A 24 16.95 2.46 -12.88
N PRO A 25 15.92 2.67 -13.73
CA PRO A 25 16.11 2.73 -15.18
C PRO A 25 17.11 3.82 -15.58
N VAL A 26 17.98 3.53 -16.53
CA VAL A 26 18.99 4.48 -17.03
C VAL A 26 18.35 5.78 -17.53
N SER A 27 17.16 5.71 -18.11
CA SER A 27 16.39 6.88 -18.55
C SER A 27 16.00 7.81 -17.41
N VAL A 28 15.79 7.27 -16.20
CA VAL A 28 15.48 8.06 -14.99
C VAL A 28 16.76 8.59 -14.37
N ALA A 29 17.77 7.73 -14.19
CA ALA A 29 19.04 8.09 -13.59
C ALA A 29 19.79 9.17 -14.40
N ASN A 30 19.63 9.19 -15.73
CA ASN A 30 20.28 10.14 -16.64
C ASN A 30 19.32 11.16 -17.25
N ARG A 31 18.15 11.39 -16.63
CA ARG A 31 17.19 12.36 -17.16
C ARG A 31 17.77 13.78 -17.20
N ARG A 32 17.21 14.60 -18.08
CA ARG A 32 17.63 16.00 -18.25
C ARG A 32 17.64 16.76 -16.92
N HIS A 33 18.70 17.53 -16.67
CA HIS A 33 18.91 18.34 -15.47
C HIS A 33 19.03 17.56 -14.14
N ILE A 34 19.31 16.26 -14.16
CA ILE A 34 19.56 15.50 -12.93
C ILE A 34 20.80 16.00 -12.18
N LYS A 35 21.84 16.40 -12.93
CA LYS A 35 23.09 16.95 -12.34
C LYS A 35 22.90 18.28 -11.61
N ASP A 36 21.84 19.02 -11.92
CA ASP A 36 21.46 20.28 -11.27
C ASP A 36 20.50 20.05 -10.09
N ALA A 37 20.17 18.80 -9.79
CA ALA A 37 19.29 18.45 -8.68
C ALA A 37 20.01 18.72 -7.35
N LYS A 38 19.32 19.42 -6.44
CA LYS A 38 19.85 19.73 -5.09
C LYS A 38 19.74 18.53 -4.16
N LEU A 39 18.73 17.72 -4.32
CA LEU A 39 18.54 16.44 -3.64
C LEU A 39 18.64 15.34 -4.70
N SER A 40 19.29 14.23 -4.35
CA SER A 40 19.26 13.01 -5.14
C SER A 40 17.86 12.40 -5.12
N ASP A 41 17.60 11.48 -6.04
CA ASP A 41 16.35 10.75 -6.07
C ASP A 41 16.18 9.88 -4.81
N SER A 42 17.26 9.24 -4.38
CA SER A 42 17.29 8.44 -3.16
C SER A 42 16.98 9.29 -1.91
N GLU A 43 17.53 10.52 -1.81
CA GLU A 43 17.18 11.45 -0.72
C GLU A 43 15.69 11.83 -0.74
N ILE A 44 15.13 12.08 -1.94
CA ILE A 44 13.70 12.45 -2.08
C ILE A 44 12.80 11.29 -1.66
N ILE A 45 13.11 10.06 -2.09
CA ILE A 45 12.36 8.85 -1.74
C ILE A 45 12.46 8.60 -0.23
N THR A 46 13.67 8.72 0.35
CA THR A 46 13.90 8.57 1.80
C THR A 46 13.08 9.56 2.60
N ILE A 47 13.16 10.86 2.27
CA ILE A 47 12.36 11.89 2.95
C ILE A 47 10.86 11.56 2.86
N SER A 48 10.41 11.04 1.72
CA SER A 48 9.00 10.70 1.52
C SER A 48 8.56 9.54 2.42
N ILE A 49 9.32 8.44 2.45
CA ILE A 49 9.03 7.25 3.27
C ILE A 49 9.06 7.60 4.76
N CYS A 50 10.10 8.32 5.20
CA CYS A 50 10.22 8.71 6.60
C CYS A 50 9.06 9.62 7.07
N GLY A 51 8.48 10.41 6.16
CA GLY A 51 7.32 11.26 6.46
C GLY A 51 6.06 10.50 6.82
N GLU A 52 5.82 9.39 6.13
CA GLU A 52 4.65 8.54 6.40
C GLU A 52 4.72 7.88 7.79
N LEU A 53 5.93 7.62 8.29
CA LEU A 53 6.13 6.96 9.59
C LEU A 53 6.03 7.90 10.80
N VAL A 54 6.24 9.21 10.59
CA VAL A 54 6.21 10.20 11.69
C VAL A 54 4.79 10.66 12.03
N GLY A 55 3.81 10.34 11.20
CA GLY A 55 2.42 10.76 11.41
C GLY A 55 2.19 12.26 11.20
N ILE A 56 3.02 12.92 10.38
CA ILE A 56 2.82 14.31 9.97
C ILE A 56 2.11 14.33 8.62
N ASP A 57 0.79 14.36 8.61
CA ASP A 57 -0.04 14.25 7.40
C ASP A 57 0.21 15.36 6.36
N SER A 58 0.66 16.52 6.81
CA SER A 58 0.90 17.66 5.92
C SER A 58 2.29 17.62 5.33
N GLU A 59 2.41 17.43 4.01
CA GLU A 59 3.69 17.54 3.28
C GLU A 59 4.44 18.84 3.59
N ASN A 60 3.71 19.95 3.71
CA ASN A 60 4.32 21.25 4.03
C ASN A 60 4.92 21.26 5.44
N ALA A 61 4.20 20.71 6.41
CA ALA A 61 4.69 20.63 7.79
C ALA A 61 5.89 19.68 7.88
N TRP A 62 5.79 18.50 7.25
CA TRP A 62 6.89 17.53 7.19
C TRP A 62 8.16 18.11 6.52
N PHE A 63 8.02 18.70 5.34
CA PHE A 63 9.16 19.29 4.64
C PHE A 63 9.83 20.40 5.45
N SER A 64 9.04 21.23 6.14
CA SER A 64 9.55 22.28 7.03
C SER A 64 10.26 21.69 8.25
N PHE A 65 9.73 20.62 8.79
CA PHE A 65 10.33 19.89 9.91
C PHE A 65 11.69 19.28 9.53
N VAL A 66 11.79 18.61 8.38
CA VAL A 66 13.06 18.06 7.85
C VAL A 66 14.07 19.19 7.65
N LYS A 67 13.65 20.26 7.00
CA LYS A 67 14.53 21.42 6.74
C LYS A 67 15.06 22.06 8.00
N LYS A 68 14.28 22.05 9.08
CA LYS A 68 14.68 22.63 10.38
C LYS A 68 15.57 21.70 11.19
N ASN A 69 15.21 20.41 11.27
CA ASN A 69 15.82 19.47 12.22
C ASN A 69 16.91 18.58 11.59
N TYR A 70 16.80 18.26 10.29
CA TYR A 70 17.69 17.33 9.57
C TYR A 70 18.43 17.98 8.41
N LYS A 71 18.66 19.30 8.48
CA LYS A 71 19.42 20.02 7.43
C LYS A 71 20.85 19.51 7.29
N HIS A 72 21.45 18.99 8.34
CA HIS A 72 22.78 18.41 8.32
C HIS A 72 22.85 17.10 7.52
N LEU A 73 21.77 16.31 7.50
CA LEU A 73 21.63 15.12 6.64
C LEU A 73 21.32 15.50 5.20
N PHE A 74 20.57 16.58 4.99
CA PHE A 74 20.14 17.07 3.67
C PHE A 74 20.60 18.52 3.45
N PRO A 75 21.93 18.77 3.35
CA PRO A 75 22.47 20.14 3.33
C PRO A 75 21.96 20.97 2.15
N ASN A 76 21.67 20.32 1.03
CA ASN A 76 21.20 20.94 -0.20
C ASN A 76 19.68 21.00 -0.34
N ILE A 77 18.92 20.75 0.74
CA ILE A 77 17.45 20.78 0.69
C ILE A 77 16.94 22.12 0.12
N GLY A 78 16.21 22.01 -0.99
CA GLY A 78 15.78 23.16 -1.78
C GLY A 78 14.39 23.68 -1.43
N SER A 79 13.58 23.93 -2.46
CA SER A 79 12.18 24.37 -2.30
C SER A 79 11.22 23.16 -2.23
N ARG A 80 10.18 23.29 -1.41
CA ARG A 80 9.11 22.29 -1.31
C ARG A 80 8.45 22.00 -2.66
N SER A 81 8.22 23.02 -3.48
CA SER A 81 7.56 22.84 -4.79
C SER A 81 8.39 21.93 -5.73
N ARG A 82 9.74 22.04 -5.69
CA ARG A 82 10.61 21.15 -6.46
C ARG A 82 10.57 19.74 -5.87
N PHE A 83 10.69 19.62 -4.55
CA PHE A 83 10.57 18.35 -3.84
C PHE A 83 9.28 17.61 -4.22
N ASN A 84 8.12 18.26 -4.09
CA ASN A 84 6.81 17.66 -4.41
C ASN A 84 6.73 17.19 -5.87
N ARG A 85 7.15 18.01 -6.83
CA ARG A 85 7.12 17.61 -8.25
C ARG A 85 8.00 16.41 -8.52
N THR A 86 9.21 16.38 -7.96
CA THR A 86 10.14 15.27 -8.17
C THR A 86 9.66 14.01 -7.43
N ARG A 87 9.17 14.13 -6.20
CA ARG A 87 8.56 13.02 -5.45
C ARG A 87 7.46 12.34 -6.25
N ARG A 88 6.54 13.12 -6.82
CA ARG A 88 5.44 12.60 -7.64
C ARG A 88 5.93 11.91 -8.92
N ALA A 89 6.96 12.44 -9.54
CA ALA A 89 7.58 11.83 -10.73
C ALA A 89 8.34 10.53 -10.40
N LEU A 90 8.83 10.40 -9.16
CA LEU A 90 9.55 9.22 -8.69
C LEU A 90 8.63 8.12 -8.12
N LEU A 91 7.31 8.33 -8.06
CA LEU A 91 6.38 7.32 -7.53
C LEU A 91 6.53 5.94 -8.20
N PRO A 92 6.62 5.81 -9.53
CA PRO A 92 6.85 4.51 -10.17
C PRO A 92 8.18 3.87 -9.79
N ILE A 93 9.21 4.69 -9.51
CA ILE A 93 10.50 4.18 -9.06
C ILE A 93 10.41 3.69 -7.62
N ALA A 94 9.77 4.45 -6.74
CA ALA A 94 9.55 4.04 -5.35
C ALA A 94 8.80 2.68 -5.29
N GLU A 95 7.81 2.48 -6.15
CA GLU A 95 7.10 1.21 -6.26
C GLU A 95 8.01 0.07 -6.76
N LEU A 96 8.80 0.31 -7.81
CA LEU A 96 9.80 -0.65 -8.28
C LEU A 96 10.77 -1.05 -7.15
N LEU A 97 11.28 -0.07 -6.38
CA LEU A 97 12.19 -0.35 -5.26
C LEU A 97 11.49 -1.14 -4.15
N ARG A 98 10.23 -0.87 -3.86
CA ARG A 98 9.42 -1.64 -2.92
C ARG A 98 9.33 -3.11 -3.35
N GLU A 99 9.02 -3.37 -4.61
CA GLU A 99 8.98 -4.73 -5.16
C GLU A 99 10.32 -5.46 -5.04
N LYS A 100 11.43 -4.75 -5.26
CA LYS A 100 12.79 -5.32 -5.15
C LYS A 100 13.24 -5.51 -3.70
N LEU A 101 12.67 -4.74 -2.78
CA LEU A 101 12.94 -4.85 -1.35
C LEU A 101 12.26 -6.07 -0.71
N LEU A 102 11.04 -6.41 -1.12
CA LEU A 102 10.27 -7.51 -0.54
C LEU A 102 11.05 -8.83 -0.44
N PRO A 103 11.75 -9.32 -1.47
CA PRO A 103 12.51 -10.56 -1.40
C PRO A 103 13.67 -10.53 -0.39
N THR A 104 14.22 -9.34 -0.08
CA THR A 104 15.36 -9.22 0.83
C THR A 104 15.01 -9.51 2.28
N PHE A 105 13.72 -9.39 2.64
CA PHE A 105 13.25 -9.69 4.00
C PHE A 105 13.11 -11.19 4.28
N SER A 106 13.62 -12.07 3.40
CA SER A 106 13.51 -13.53 3.56
C SER A 106 12.06 -13.95 3.92
N ILE A 107 11.08 -13.23 3.33
CA ILE A 107 9.68 -13.62 3.47
C ILE A 107 9.62 -15.05 2.93
N PRO A 108 9.29 -16.06 3.77
CA PRO A 108 9.09 -17.41 3.26
C PRO A 108 8.20 -17.27 2.03
N CYS A 109 8.43 -18.08 0.99
CA CYS A 109 7.47 -18.18 -0.12
C CYS A 109 6.15 -18.63 0.49
N SER A 110 5.43 -17.66 1.07
CA SER A 110 4.17 -17.92 1.73
C SER A 110 3.20 -18.32 0.63
N GLN A 111 2.64 -19.48 0.75
CA GLN A 111 1.51 -19.89 -0.08
C GLN A 111 0.19 -19.31 0.46
N TYR A 112 0.24 -18.62 1.62
CA TYR A 112 -0.92 -18.06 2.30
C TYR A 112 -0.87 -16.54 2.34
N PHE A 113 -1.94 -15.93 1.87
CA PHE A 113 -2.11 -14.48 1.85
C PHE A 113 -3.44 -14.10 2.48
N ILE A 114 -3.50 -12.88 2.96
CA ILE A 114 -4.74 -12.27 3.45
C ILE A 114 -5.11 -11.16 2.50
N ILE A 115 -6.40 -11.09 2.11
CA ILE A 115 -6.94 -9.97 1.36
C ILE A 115 -7.96 -9.21 2.20
N ASP A 116 -7.86 -7.90 2.18
CA ASP A 116 -8.87 -7.01 2.76
C ASP A 116 -8.97 -5.73 1.94
N SER A 117 -10.06 -4.98 2.14
CA SER A 117 -10.28 -3.70 1.49
C SER A 117 -10.60 -2.62 2.51
N PHE A 118 -10.12 -1.39 2.25
CA PHE A 118 -10.40 -0.26 3.11
C PHE A 118 -10.68 1.03 2.31
N PRO A 119 -11.48 1.96 2.88
CA PRO A 119 -11.85 3.18 2.21
C PRO A 119 -10.69 4.18 2.14
N LEU A 120 -10.42 4.72 0.96
CA LEU A 120 -9.54 5.86 0.74
C LEU A 120 -10.38 7.11 0.44
N LYS A 121 -10.72 7.86 1.47
CA LYS A 121 -11.55 9.06 1.36
C LYS A 121 -10.74 10.22 0.76
N VAL A 122 -11.26 10.88 -0.26
CA VAL A 122 -10.59 12.03 -0.89
C VAL A 122 -11.03 13.37 -0.34
N CYS A 123 -12.19 13.43 0.31
CA CYS A 123 -12.69 14.62 0.99
C CYS A 123 -13.80 14.27 2.00
N ASN A 124 -14.15 15.24 2.85
CA ASN A 124 -15.33 15.13 3.70
C ASN A 124 -16.59 14.92 2.85
N PHE A 125 -17.49 14.01 3.26
CA PHE A 125 -18.67 13.63 2.51
C PHE A 125 -19.53 14.82 2.03
N GLY A 126 -19.75 15.82 2.89
CA GLY A 126 -20.50 17.03 2.53
C GLY A 126 -19.88 17.86 1.40
N ARG A 127 -18.59 17.65 1.11
CA ARG A 127 -17.89 18.33 0.00
C ARG A 127 -17.82 17.49 -1.28
N ALA A 128 -18.23 16.23 -1.25
CA ALA A 128 -18.12 15.29 -2.36
C ALA A 128 -18.74 15.82 -3.67
N ARG A 129 -19.88 16.50 -3.59
CA ARG A 129 -20.58 17.07 -4.74
C ARG A 129 -19.77 18.13 -5.50
N PHE A 130 -18.82 18.78 -4.81
CA PHE A 130 -17.96 19.83 -5.38
C PHE A 130 -16.56 19.32 -5.74
N CYS A 131 -16.28 18.03 -5.52
CA CYS A 131 -14.97 17.43 -5.75
C CYS A 131 -14.81 16.97 -7.21
N HIS A 132 -14.79 17.93 -8.15
CA HIS A 132 -14.76 17.62 -9.58
C HIS A 132 -13.46 16.93 -10.01
N THR A 133 -12.31 17.34 -9.47
CA THR A 133 -11.01 16.79 -9.85
C THR A 133 -10.97 15.27 -9.64
N PHE A 134 -11.25 14.80 -8.42
CA PHE A 134 -11.19 13.37 -8.14
C PHE A 134 -12.30 12.57 -8.83
N ARG A 135 -13.45 13.19 -9.06
CA ARG A 135 -14.52 12.58 -9.87
C ARG A 135 -14.05 12.35 -11.30
N GLY A 136 -13.33 13.30 -11.89
CA GLY A 136 -12.72 13.16 -13.22
C GLY A 136 -11.67 12.02 -13.29
N TYR A 137 -11.10 11.63 -12.15
CA TYR A 137 -10.20 10.48 -12.01
C TYR A 137 -10.88 9.22 -11.49
N GLY A 138 -12.21 9.12 -11.54
CA GLY A 138 -12.96 7.93 -11.21
C GLY A 138 -13.34 7.76 -9.74
N ALA A 139 -13.12 8.78 -8.88
CA ALA A 139 -13.62 8.70 -7.50
C ALA A 139 -15.15 8.62 -7.46
N ASP A 140 -15.69 7.75 -6.61
CA ASP A 140 -17.12 7.49 -6.51
C ASP A 140 -17.56 7.32 -5.04
N TYR A 141 -18.86 7.11 -4.84
CA TYR A 141 -19.43 6.86 -3.53
C TYR A 141 -19.33 5.40 -3.16
N GLY A 142 -18.84 5.13 -1.96
CA GLY A 142 -18.75 3.80 -1.37
C GLY A 142 -19.39 3.75 0.01
N LYS A 143 -19.64 2.53 0.50
CA LYS A 143 -20.15 2.26 1.84
C LYS A 143 -19.14 1.46 2.63
N CYS A 144 -18.79 1.93 3.82
CA CYS A 144 -18.02 1.17 4.79
C CYS A 144 -18.99 0.58 5.82
N LEU A 145 -19.28 -0.71 5.71
CA LEU A 145 -20.29 -1.38 6.56
C LEU A 145 -19.85 -1.45 8.02
N SER A 146 -18.56 -1.66 8.28
CA SER A 146 -17.99 -1.71 9.63
C SER A 146 -18.15 -0.39 10.39
N LYS A 147 -18.01 0.75 9.69
CA LYS A 147 -18.17 2.10 10.24
C LYS A 147 -19.56 2.68 10.02
N LYS A 148 -20.48 1.95 9.36
CA LYS A 148 -21.84 2.40 9.01
C LYS A 148 -21.86 3.77 8.33
N GLU A 149 -20.87 4.05 7.49
CA GLU A 149 -20.75 5.35 6.82
C GLU A 149 -20.71 5.21 5.30
N THR A 150 -21.19 6.27 4.65
CA THR A 150 -20.98 6.49 3.20
C THR A 150 -19.84 7.47 3.03
N TYR A 151 -18.93 7.20 2.10
CA TYR A 151 -17.79 8.05 1.81
C TYR A 151 -17.68 8.32 0.31
N PHE A 152 -16.85 9.29 -0.06
CA PHE A 152 -16.51 9.59 -1.45
C PHE A 152 -15.00 9.47 -1.64
N GLY A 153 -14.61 8.69 -2.64
CA GLY A 153 -13.20 8.44 -2.93
C GLY A 153 -12.97 7.13 -3.67
N TYR A 154 -12.00 6.40 -3.18
CA TYR A 154 -11.55 5.12 -3.72
C TYR A 154 -11.62 4.04 -2.64
N LYS A 155 -11.45 2.80 -3.07
CA LYS A 155 -11.25 1.65 -2.22
C LYS A 155 -9.87 1.07 -2.52
N VAL A 156 -9.08 0.80 -1.50
CA VAL A 156 -7.83 0.08 -1.64
C VAL A 156 -8.09 -1.37 -1.31
N HIS A 157 -7.76 -2.25 -2.22
CA HIS A 157 -7.70 -3.69 -2.00
C HIS A 157 -6.23 -4.03 -1.78
N ALA A 158 -5.89 -4.73 -0.72
CA ALA A 158 -4.52 -5.09 -0.41
C ALA A 158 -4.40 -6.57 -0.09
N MET A 159 -3.39 -7.21 -0.64
CA MET A 159 -3.00 -8.57 -0.31
C MET A 159 -1.71 -8.54 0.48
N ILE A 160 -1.74 -9.18 1.65
CA ILE A 160 -0.61 -9.21 2.58
C ILE A 160 -0.21 -10.65 2.89
N THR A 161 1.05 -10.85 3.26
CA THR A 161 1.51 -12.14 3.83
C THR A 161 1.00 -12.29 5.27
N LEU A 162 1.14 -13.48 5.84
CA LEU A 162 0.79 -13.73 7.26
C LEU A 162 1.67 -12.90 8.21
N GLU A 163 2.86 -12.51 7.79
CA GLU A 163 3.78 -11.65 8.53
C GLU A 163 3.43 -10.15 8.43
N GLY A 164 2.42 -9.80 7.62
CA GLY A 164 1.93 -8.42 7.48
C GLY A 164 2.59 -7.60 6.36
N PHE A 165 3.37 -8.21 5.46
CA PHE A 165 3.94 -7.51 4.32
C PHE A 165 2.92 -7.35 3.19
N ILE A 166 2.71 -6.12 2.72
CA ILE A 166 1.88 -5.84 1.55
C ILE A 166 2.62 -6.31 0.29
N THR A 167 2.09 -7.33 -0.36
CA THR A 167 2.68 -7.88 -1.59
C THR A 167 2.15 -7.16 -2.81
N VAL A 168 0.84 -6.99 -2.89
CA VAL A 168 0.13 -6.37 -4.02
C VAL A 168 -0.99 -5.51 -3.46
N PHE A 169 -1.30 -4.41 -4.12
CA PHE A 169 -2.50 -3.61 -3.84
C PHE A 169 -3.08 -3.03 -5.13
N GLU A 170 -4.38 -2.79 -5.13
CA GLU A 170 -5.10 -2.14 -6.22
C GLU A 170 -5.99 -1.02 -5.66
N ILE A 171 -6.12 0.06 -6.41
CA ILE A 171 -6.96 1.20 -6.04
C ILE A 171 -8.10 1.33 -7.05
N THR A 172 -9.31 1.03 -6.61
CA THR A 172 -10.52 1.08 -7.43
C THR A 172 -11.43 2.24 -7.01
N PRO A 173 -12.38 2.69 -7.86
CA PRO A 173 -13.49 3.53 -7.42
C PRO A 173 -14.19 2.92 -6.21
N ALA A 174 -14.63 3.76 -5.26
CA ALA A 174 -15.24 3.28 -4.02
C ALA A 174 -16.51 2.43 -4.19
N SER A 175 -17.17 2.51 -5.36
CA SER A 175 -18.37 1.73 -5.71
C SER A 175 -18.07 0.29 -6.14
N ILE A 176 -16.81 -0.02 -6.49
CA ILE A 176 -16.42 -1.34 -6.98
C ILE A 176 -16.57 -2.39 -5.86
N ASP A 177 -17.10 -3.57 -6.23
CA ASP A 177 -17.25 -4.69 -5.30
C ASP A 177 -15.89 -5.31 -4.93
N ASP A 178 -15.76 -5.85 -3.71
CA ASP A 178 -14.51 -6.46 -3.23
C ASP A 178 -14.07 -7.64 -4.09
N ARG A 179 -15.03 -8.34 -4.72
CA ARG A 179 -14.77 -9.47 -5.61
C ARG A 179 -14.12 -9.06 -6.93
N GLU A 180 -14.45 -7.87 -7.45
CA GLU A 180 -13.76 -7.30 -8.63
C GLU A 180 -12.32 -6.95 -8.28
N GLY A 181 -12.09 -6.26 -7.15
CA GLY A 181 -10.74 -5.95 -6.68
C GLY A 181 -9.88 -7.20 -6.42
N LEU A 182 -10.50 -8.32 -6.01
CA LEU A 182 -9.79 -9.60 -5.91
C LEU A 182 -9.32 -10.09 -7.29
N ARG A 183 -10.15 -10.01 -8.31
CA ARG A 183 -9.79 -10.43 -9.68
C ARG A 183 -8.59 -9.64 -10.20
N ASP A 184 -8.62 -8.33 -10.02
CA ASP A 184 -7.54 -7.44 -10.46
C ASP A 184 -6.21 -7.77 -9.74
N ILE A 185 -6.26 -8.05 -8.42
CA ILE A 185 -5.08 -8.40 -7.61
C ILE A 185 -4.52 -9.77 -7.96
N THR A 186 -5.39 -10.73 -8.34
CA THR A 186 -4.98 -12.13 -8.56
C THR A 186 -4.59 -12.42 -10.00
N ASP A 187 -4.69 -11.46 -10.89
CA ASP A 187 -4.30 -11.63 -12.29
C ASP A 187 -2.84 -12.10 -12.41
N GLY A 188 -2.64 -13.22 -13.08
CA GLY A 188 -1.33 -13.84 -13.27
C GLY A 188 -0.76 -14.58 -12.05
N LEU A 189 -1.50 -14.71 -10.94
CA LEU A 189 -1.09 -15.49 -9.77
C LEU A 189 -1.68 -16.91 -9.84
N SER A 190 -0.94 -17.90 -9.30
CA SER A 190 -1.38 -19.28 -9.16
C SER A 190 -0.72 -19.96 -7.95
N ASP A 191 -1.20 -21.13 -7.58
CA ASP A 191 -0.65 -21.99 -6.52
C ASP A 191 -0.58 -21.31 -5.14
N ILE A 192 -1.56 -20.45 -4.86
CA ILE A 192 -1.65 -19.72 -3.58
C ILE A 192 -2.99 -19.94 -2.89
N THR A 193 -3.01 -19.73 -1.58
CA THR A 193 -4.23 -19.72 -0.76
C THR A 193 -4.48 -18.29 -0.27
N ILE A 194 -5.66 -17.75 -0.52
CA ILE A 194 -6.06 -16.41 -0.11
C ILE A 194 -7.14 -16.49 0.97
N LEU A 195 -6.90 -15.83 2.09
CA LEU A 195 -7.85 -15.71 3.19
C LEU A 195 -8.55 -14.36 3.08
N GLY A 196 -9.87 -14.37 2.86
CA GLY A 196 -10.68 -13.16 2.71
C GLY A 196 -11.75 -13.00 3.78
N ASP A 197 -12.29 -11.77 3.92
CA ASP A 197 -13.47 -11.53 4.73
C ASP A 197 -14.75 -12.04 4.03
N LYS A 198 -15.87 -11.88 4.69
CA LYS A 198 -17.23 -12.26 4.21
C LYS A 198 -17.63 -11.53 2.92
N GLY A 199 -16.99 -10.43 2.57
CA GLY A 199 -17.17 -9.73 1.31
C GLY A 199 -16.74 -10.55 0.09
N TYR A 200 -15.83 -11.51 0.29
CA TYR A 200 -15.29 -12.39 -0.75
C TYR A 200 -16.02 -13.73 -0.87
N ILE A 201 -17.20 -13.87 -0.24
CA ILE A 201 -18.02 -15.09 -0.34
C ILE A 201 -18.75 -15.11 -1.69
N GLY A 202 -18.57 -16.17 -2.46
CA GLY A 202 -19.30 -16.43 -3.71
C GLY A 202 -18.93 -17.79 -4.27
N GLU A 203 -19.93 -18.61 -4.59
CA GLU A 203 -19.69 -19.95 -5.17
C GLU A 203 -19.01 -19.81 -6.53
N TYR A 204 -19.54 -18.95 -7.39
CA TYR A 204 -18.94 -18.64 -8.68
C TYR A 204 -17.50 -18.08 -8.58
N LEU A 205 -17.25 -17.19 -7.61
CA LEU A 205 -15.92 -16.63 -7.38
C LEU A 205 -14.92 -17.72 -6.93
N ASN A 206 -15.35 -18.64 -6.08
CA ASN A 206 -14.51 -19.74 -5.64
C ASN A 206 -14.13 -20.69 -6.79
N ASP A 207 -15.07 -20.97 -7.68
CA ASP A 207 -14.81 -21.81 -8.86
C ASP A 207 -13.85 -21.12 -9.82
N GLU A 208 -14.06 -19.82 -10.07
CA GLU A 208 -13.18 -18.98 -10.91
C GLU A 208 -11.74 -18.95 -10.36
N MET A 209 -11.57 -18.70 -9.06
CA MET A 209 -10.24 -18.70 -8.42
C MET A 209 -9.58 -20.08 -8.48
N LYS A 210 -10.35 -21.15 -8.30
CA LYS A 210 -9.87 -22.52 -8.38
C LYS A 210 -9.37 -22.88 -9.78
N GLU A 211 -10.04 -22.39 -10.83
CA GLU A 211 -9.59 -22.58 -12.23
C GLU A 211 -8.23 -21.91 -12.47
N GLN A 212 -7.92 -20.82 -11.76
CA GLN A 212 -6.61 -20.15 -11.77
C GLN A 212 -5.56 -20.82 -10.86
N GLY A 213 -5.91 -21.91 -10.16
CA GLY A 213 -5.03 -22.55 -9.18
C GLY A 213 -5.00 -21.84 -7.83
N ILE A 214 -5.96 -20.96 -7.53
CA ILE A 214 -6.03 -20.19 -6.28
C ILE A 214 -7.08 -20.80 -5.35
N CYS A 215 -6.69 -21.11 -4.12
CA CYS A 215 -7.61 -21.56 -3.08
C CYS A 215 -8.15 -20.35 -2.30
N LEU A 216 -9.37 -19.90 -2.58
CA LEU A 216 -10.00 -18.79 -1.85
C LEU A 216 -10.75 -19.31 -0.62
N MET A 217 -10.35 -18.89 0.57
CA MET A 217 -10.95 -19.22 1.85
C MET A 217 -11.58 -17.98 2.48
N SER A 218 -12.91 -17.86 2.39
CA SER A 218 -13.62 -16.72 2.98
C SER A 218 -14.15 -17.04 4.38
N LEU A 219 -14.06 -16.08 5.30
CA LEU A 219 -14.66 -16.19 6.63
C LEU A 219 -16.17 -16.46 6.52
N LYS A 220 -16.63 -17.57 7.09
CA LYS A 220 -18.03 -17.96 7.02
C LYS A 220 -18.92 -17.04 7.86
N ARG A 221 -20.15 -16.84 7.43
CA ARG A 221 -21.17 -16.17 8.25
C ARG A 221 -21.53 -17.06 9.43
N SER A 222 -21.85 -16.46 10.59
CA SER A 222 -22.26 -17.17 11.80
C SER A 222 -23.41 -18.18 11.59
N ASN A 223 -24.22 -17.98 10.56
CA ASN A 223 -25.36 -18.84 10.20
C ASN A 223 -24.98 -19.91 9.16
N SER A 224 -23.71 -20.09 8.83
CA SER A 224 -23.28 -21.12 7.85
C SER A 224 -23.39 -22.50 8.49
N LYS A 225 -24.04 -23.44 7.78
CA LYS A 225 -24.19 -24.85 8.22
C LYS A 225 -22.89 -25.65 8.07
N ASN A 226 -21.91 -25.15 7.28
CA ASN A 226 -20.64 -25.81 7.04
C ASN A 226 -19.56 -25.17 7.91
N ASN A 227 -19.00 -25.88 8.87
CA ASN A 227 -17.87 -25.45 9.66
C ASN A 227 -16.55 -25.78 8.96
N TRP A 228 -15.53 -24.94 9.17
CA TRP A 228 -14.17 -25.26 8.75
C TRP A 228 -13.64 -26.46 9.55
N THR A 229 -12.68 -27.17 8.99
CA THR A 229 -11.92 -28.14 9.78
C THR A 229 -11.08 -27.41 10.85
N LYS A 230 -10.81 -28.06 11.98
CA LYS A 230 -10.04 -27.46 13.09
C LYS A 230 -8.67 -26.88 12.66
N SER A 231 -8.06 -27.44 11.63
CA SER A 231 -6.80 -26.94 11.05
C SER A 231 -6.96 -25.57 10.37
N VAL A 232 -8.08 -25.30 9.75
CA VAL A 232 -8.38 -24.00 9.13
C VAL A 232 -8.74 -22.96 10.19
N ASP A 233 -9.48 -23.35 11.23
CA ASP A 233 -9.79 -22.46 12.34
C ASP A 233 -8.52 -21.99 13.08
N SER A 234 -7.48 -22.82 13.17
CA SER A 234 -6.19 -22.41 13.77
C SER A 234 -5.43 -21.38 12.91
N ILE A 235 -5.58 -21.42 11.60
CA ILE A 235 -4.99 -20.41 10.69
C ILE A 235 -5.80 -19.11 10.69
N LEU A 236 -7.13 -19.22 10.82
CA LEU A 236 -8.05 -18.07 10.79
C LEU A 236 -8.20 -17.38 12.16
N SER A 237 -7.87 -18.06 13.27
CA SER A 237 -8.02 -17.47 14.61
C SER A 237 -7.14 -16.22 14.84
N PRO A 238 -5.90 -16.12 14.33
CA PRO A 238 -5.13 -14.88 14.41
C PRO A 238 -5.79 -13.73 13.65
N LEU A 239 -6.46 -13.99 12.51
CA LEU A 239 -7.15 -12.97 11.71
C LEU A 239 -8.32 -12.32 12.46
N GLN A 240 -9.00 -13.06 13.32
CA GLN A 240 -10.05 -12.52 14.17
C GLN A 240 -9.49 -11.60 15.27
N TYR A 241 -8.25 -11.82 15.68
CA TYR A 241 -7.54 -10.99 16.64
C TYR A 241 -7.12 -9.65 16.02
N TYR A 242 -6.48 -9.67 14.85
CA TYR A 242 -6.06 -8.46 14.14
C TYR A 242 -7.23 -7.56 13.70
N LYS A 243 -8.41 -8.11 13.44
CA LYS A 243 -9.62 -7.31 13.10
C LYS A 243 -10.21 -6.53 14.28
N LYS A 244 -9.82 -6.79 15.51
CA LYS A 244 -10.29 -6.04 16.69
C LYS A 244 -9.42 -4.81 17.00
N GLU A 245 -8.21 -4.74 16.43
CA GLU A 245 -7.25 -3.65 16.65
C GLU A 245 -7.15 -2.66 15.48
N LEU A 246 -7.81 -2.92 14.33
CA LEU A 246 -7.98 -2.03 13.19
C LEU A 246 -9.39 -1.38 13.19
#